data_f5e58956580a601190b6a9f14aa07327
#
_entry.id   f5e58956580a601190b6a9f14aa07327
#
_cell.length_a   1.000
_cell.length_b   1.000
_cell.length_c   1.000
_cell.angle_alpha   90.00
_cell.angle_beta   90.00
_cell.angle_gamma   90.00
#
_symmetry.space_group_name_H-M   'P 1'
#
loop_
_entity.id
_entity.type
_entity.pdbx_description
1 polymer ?
#
loop_
_entity_poly.entity_id
_entity_poly.type
_entity_poly.pdbx_seq_one_letter_code
_entity_poly.pdbx_strand_id
1 'polypeptide(L)'
;MNKLDLENKIAVVTGASQGFGYAIAKRLQESGAKIINIDKDSNVTTEAINKGEINFLEIFEKDITNFNDVKSTIDQIINKHSNIDIFVNNAGIAGPSFKTWEYPNQDWENVINIDLNGTFNCCKAVVPYMIKNNYGRIVNVASIAGKEGNPNASAYSAAKAGVIALTKSLGKELADYNISVNCVTPAAAKTKIFDQISEEHINYMLSKIPRKRFVKVEELASMVAWMVSEENSFTTGAVFDISGGRATY
;
A
#
# COMPACT_ATOMS: atom_id res chain seq x y z
N MET A 1 -16.22 5.36 -23.40
CA MET A 1 -15.11 5.70 -22.48
C MET A 1 -14.64 4.39 -21.87
N ASN A 2 -13.37 4.01 -22.07
CA ASN A 2 -12.85 2.80 -21.42
C ASN A 2 -12.78 3.06 -19.91
N LYS A 3 -13.47 2.23 -19.13
CA LYS A 3 -13.39 2.24 -17.67
C LYS A 3 -12.67 0.97 -17.25
N LEU A 4 -11.74 1.09 -16.30
CA LEU A 4 -11.22 -0.09 -15.59
C LEU A 4 -12.40 -0.73 -14.86
N ASP A 5 -12.67 -1.99 -15.17
CA ASP A 5 -13.79 -2.73 -14.61
C ASP A 5 -13.32 -3.58 -13.43
N LEU A 6 -13.80 -3.22 -12.26
CA LEU A 6 -13.60 -3.98 -11.02
C LEU A 6 -14.95 -4.36 -10.39
N GLU A 7 -16.01 -4.43 -11.22
CA GLU A 7 -17.35 -4.71 -10.72
C GLU A 7 -17.40 -6.05 -10.00
N ASN A 8 -18.06 -6.06 -8.85
CA ASN A 8 -18.17 -7.21 -7.93
C ASN A 8 -16.86 -7.74 -7.32
N LYS A 9 -15.71 -7.12 -7.57
CA LYS A 9 -14.46 -7.50 -6.90
C LYS A 9 -14.47 -7.06 -5.44
N ILE A 10 -14.03 -7.95 -4.56
CA ILE A 10 -13.78 -7.64 -3.14
C ILE A 10 -12.33 -7.16 -3.01
N ALA A 11 -12.17 -5.92 -2.61
CA ALA A 11 -10.86 -5.29 -2.43
C ALA A 11 -10.61 -4.94 -0.95
N VAL A 12 -9.58 -5.51 -0.38
CA VAL A 12 -9.08 -5.15 0.95
C VAL A 12 -7.96 -4.13 0.80
N VAL A 13 -8.04 -3.02 1.51
CA VAL A 13 -7.00 -1.98 1.54
C VAL A 13 -6.61 -1.73 3.00
N THR A 14 -5.34 -1.89 3.34
CA THR A 14 -4.86 -1.57 4.69
C THR A 14 -4.53 -0.08 4.79
N GLY A 15 -4.94 0.57 5.88
CA GLY A 15 -4.73 2.01 6.05
C GLY A 15 -5.53 2.86 5.05
N ALA A 16 -6.77 2.45 4.72
CA ALA A 16 -7.60 3.14 3.72
C ALA A 16 -8.29 4.40 4.27
N SER A 17 -8.03 4.79 5.51
CA SER A 17 -8.73 5.90 6.16
C SER A 17 -8.19 7.28 5.76
N GLN A 18 -6.98 7.36 5.20
CA GLN A 18 -6.35 8.62 4.80
C GLN A 18 -5.28 8.44 3.70
N GLY A 19 -4.80 9.56 3.17
CA GLY A 19 -3.65 9.60 2.26
C GLY A 19 -3.79 8.75 1.01
N PHE A 20 -2.75 8.00 0.67
CA PHE A 20 -2.75 7.10 -0.48
C PHE A 20 -3.80 5.99 -0.36
N GLY A 21 -3.92 5.37 0.83
CA GLY A 21 -4.89 4.28 1.04
C GLY A 21 -6.33 4.73 0.77
N TYR A 22 -6.70 5.92 1.23
CA TYR A 22 -8.01 6.51 0.97
C TYR A 22 -8.25 6.76 -0.53
N ALA A 23 -7.27 7.37 -1.20
CA ALA A 23 -7.39 7.66 -2.63
C ALA A 23 -7.46 6.37 -3.47
N ILE A 24 -6.68 5.35 -3.10
CA ILE A 24 -6.72 4.02 -3.73
C ILE A 24 -8.10 3.39 -3.52
N ALA A 25 -8.58 3.31 -2.28
CA ALA A 25 -9.88 2.73 -1.94
C ALA A 25 -11.02 3.42 -2.70
N LYS A 26 -11.04 4.76 -2.71
CA LYS A 26 -11.99 5.56 -3.48
C LYS A 26 -11.94 5.24 -4.97
N ARG A 27 -10.76 5.20 -5.56
CA ARG A 27 -10.59 4.92 -7.00
C ARG A 27 -11.01 3.51 -7.37
N LEU A 28 -10.73 2.51 -6.53
CA LEU A 28 -11.19 1.14 -6.75
C LEU A 28 -12.73 1.05 -6.65
N GLN A 29 -13.35 1.74 -5.69
CA GLN A 29 -14.80 1.82 -5.56
C GLN A 29 -15.44 2.48 -6.78
N GLU A 30 -14.89 3.57 -7.28
CA GLU A 30 -15.34 4.25 -8.50
C GLU A 30 -15.24 3.35 -9.75
N SER A 31 -14.42 2.31 -9.69
CA SER A 31 -14.28 1.27 -10.72
C SER A 31 -15.19 0.05 -10.48
N GLY A 32 -16.04 0.07 -9.44
CA GLY A 32 -17.02 -0.97 -9.14
C GLY A 32 -16.62 -1.95 -8.02
N ALA A 33 -15.42 -1.85 -7.43
CA ALA A 33 -15.01 -2.73 -6.35
C ALA A 33 -15.73 -2.43 -5.04
N LYS A 34 -15.98 -3.46 -4.25
CA LYS A 34 -16.47 -3.37 -2.87
C LYS A 34 -15.27 -3.31 -1.92
N ILE A 35 -15.16 -2.24 -1.16
CA ILE A 35 -13.96 -1.93 -0.37
C ILE A 35 -14.12 -2.37 1.08
N ILE A 36 -13.13 -3.12 1.56
CA ILE A 36 -12.97 -3.46 2.98
C ILE A 36 -11.71 -2.74 3.48
N ASN A 37 -11.87 -2.01 4.59
CA ASN A 37 -10.76 -1.32 5.25
C ASN A 37 -10.26 -2.12 6.45
N ILE A 38 -8.94 -2.29 6.55
CA ILE A 38 -8.26 -2.74 7.77
C ILE A 38 -7.38 -1.58 8.24
N ASP A 39 -7.73 -0.95 9.34
CA ASP A 39 -6.99 0.18 9.91
C ASP A 39 -6.93 0.03 11.44
N LYS A 40 -5.90 0.56 12.07
CA LYS A 40 -5.80 0.50 13.53
C LYS A 40 -6.42 1.71 14.23
N ASP A 41 -6.82 2.74 13.50
CA ASP A 41 -7.36 3.98 14.03
C ASP A 41 -8.81 4.19 13.58
N SER A 42 -9.74 3.88 14.49
CA SER A 42 -11.17 4.05 14.27
C SER A 42 -11.60 5.51 14.12
N ASN A 43 -10.89 6.47 14.74
CA ASN A 43 -11.22 7.88 14.63
C ASN A 43 -10.95 8.40 13.22
N VAL A 44 -9.78 8.07 12.64
CA VAL A 44 -9.43 8.44 11.27
C VAL A 44 -10.38 7.78 10.27
N THR A 45 -10.79 6.54 10.54
CA THR A 45 -11.80 5.84 9.72
C THR A 45 -13.15 6.55 9.76
N THR A 46 -13.58 6.97 10.94
CA THR A 46 -14.84 7.74 11.11
C THR A 46 -14.78 9.06 10.34
N GLU A 47 -13.67 9.79 10.40
CA GLU A 47 -13.47 11.00 9.58
C GLU A 47 -13.58 10.73 8.07
N ALA A 48 -13.01 9.61 7.60
CA ALA A 48 -13.08 9.23 6.19
C ALA A 48 -14.53 8.94 5.74
N ILE A 49 -15.32 8.26 6.56
CA ILE A 49 -16.74 7.99 6.30
C ILE A 49 -17.55 9.29 6.27
N ASN A 50 -17.31 10.19 7.21
CA ASN A 50 -18.05 11.45 7.34
C ASN A 50 -17.84 12.40 6.14
N LYS A 51 -16.78 12.21 5.35
CA LYS A 51 -16.61 12.93 4.07
C LYS A 51 -17.63 12.54 3.01
N GLY A 52 -18.27 11.37 3.15
CA GLY A 52 -19.32 10.89 2.24
C GLY A 52 -18.83 10.51 0.83
N GLU A 53 -17.52 10.43 0.62
CA GLU A 53 -16.92 10.15 -0.69
C GLU A 53 -16.58 8.68 -0.91
N ILE A 54 -16.53 7.89 0.17
CA ILE A 54 -16.25 6.46 0.14
C ILE A 54 -17.24 5.72 1.02
N ASN A 55 -17.65 4.55 0.55
CA ASN A 55 -18.53 3.65 1.28
C ASN A 55 -17.82 2.31 1.48
N PHE A 56 -17.33 2.07 2.67
CA PHE A 56 -16.72 0.79 3.02
C PHE A 56 -17.79 -0.29 3.20
N LEU A 57 -17.58 -1.43 2.54
CA LEU A 57 -18.40 -2.63 2.74
C LEU A 57 -18.27 -3.15 4.18
N GLU A 58 -17.04 -3.15 4.69
CA GLU A 58 -16.71 -3.47 6.08
C GLU A 58 -15.45 -2.72 6.53
N ILE A 59 -15.34 -2.58 7.85
CA ILE A 59 -14.20 -1.95 8.52
C ILE A 59 -13.76 -2.85 9.66
N PHE A 60 -12.47 -3.13 9.71
CA PHE A 60 -11.85 -3.88 10.79
C PHE A 60 -10.78 -3.01 11.47
N GLU A 61 -11.00 -2.73 12.76
CA GLU A 61 -9.99 -2.06 13.59
C GLU A 61 -8.97 -3.08 14.06
N LYS A 62 -7.85 -3.20 13.33
CA LYS A 62 -6.82 -4.21 13.57
C LYS A 62 -5.43 -3.69 13.28
N ASP A 63 -4.45 -4.17 14.08
CA ASP A 63 -3.03 -3.91 13.86
C ASP A 63 -2.44 -5.03 12.98
N ILE A 64 -1.91 -4.65 11.81
CA ILE A 64 -1.31 -5.60 10.86
C ILE A 64 -0.02 -6.25 11.37
N THR A 65 0.57 -5.74 12.45
CA THR A 65 1.76 -6.34 13.07
C THR A 65 1.42 -7.63 13.82
N ASN A 66 0.15 -7.82 14.22
CA ASN A 66 -0.31 -9.05 14.87
C ASN A 66 -0.85 -10.03 13.83
N PHE A 67 -0.08 -11.06 13.53
CA PHE A 67 -0.47 -12.07 12.53
C PHE A 67 -1.80 -12.78 12.87
N ASN A 68 -2.06 -13.10 14.14
CA ASN A 68 -3.29 -13.80 14.52
C ASN A 68 -4.53 -12.93 14.28
N ASP A 69 -4.45 -11.63 14.56
CA ASP A 69 -5.50 -10.67 14.26
C ASP A 69 -5.75 -10.56 12.77
N VAL A 70 -4.68 -10.41 11.97
CA VAL A 70 -4.76 -10.38 10.51
C VAL A 70 -5.41 -11.66 9.97
N LYS A 71 -4.90 -12.82 10.40
CA LYS A 71 -5.43 -14.13 9.96
C LYS A 71 -6.92 -14.29 10.29
N SER A 72 -7.30 -13.98 11.53
CA SER A 72 -8.71 -14.04 11.96
C SER A 72 -9.59 -13.07 11.14
N THR A 73 -9.10 -11.88 10.83
CA THR A 73 -9.83 -10.90 10.02
C THR A 73 -10.03 -11.43 8.59
N ILE A 74 -8.98 -11.95 7.97
CA ILE A 74 -9.07 -12.53 6.62
C ILE A 74 -10.07 -13.71 6.61
N ASP A 75 -10.04 -14.58 7.63
CA ASP A 75 -10.98 -15.69 7.77
C ASP A 75 -12.44 -15.22 7.86
N GLN A 76 -12.71 -14.15 8.62
CA GLN A 76 -14.04 -13.54 8.72
C GLN A 76 -14.50 -12.99 7.36
N ILE A 77 -13.62 -12.28 6.64
CA ILE A 77 -13.94 -11.74 5.30
C ILE A 77 -14.26 -12.89 4.34
N ILE A 78 -13.46 -13.94 4.30
CA ILE A 78 -13.66 -15.08 3.42
C ILE A 78 -14.97 -15.83 3.77
N ASN A 79 -15.25 -16.03 5.06
CA ASN A 79 -16.48 -16.70 5.49
C ASN A 79 -17.73 -15.91 5.08
N LYS A 80 -17.66 -14.59 5.06
CA LYS A 80 -18.81 -13.72 4.73
C LYS A 80 -18.97 -13.44 3.25
N HIS A 81 -17.86 -13.25 2.54
CA HIS A 81 -17.85 -12.79 1.15
C HIS A 81 -17.33 -13.83 0.16
N SER A 82 -16.90 -15.01 0.65
CA SER A 82 -16.38 -16.15 -0.12
C SER A 82 -15.00 -15.93 -0.75
N ASN A 83 -14.59 -14.71 -1.06
CA ASN A 83 -13.30 -14.41 -1.69
C ASN A 83 -12.74 -13.05 -1.25
N ILE A 84 -11.46 -12.85 -1.56
CA ILE A 84 -10.77 -11.56 -1.63
C ILE A 84 -10.07 -11.55 -2.99
N ASP A 85 -10.49 -10.66 -3.88
CA ASP A 85 -9.95 -10.57 -5.25
C ASP A 85 -8.69 -9.68 -5.31
N ILE A 86 -8.73 -8.59 -4.53
CA ILE A 86 -7.70 -7.55 -4.53
C ILE A 86 -7.24 -7.32 -3.10
N PHE A 87 -5.92 -7.24 -2.91
CA PHE A 87 -5.33 -6.88 -1.62
C PHE A 87 -4.28 -5.79 -1.80
N VAL A 88 -4.50 -4.63 -1.18
CA VAL A 88 -3.56 -3.51 -1.23
C VAL A 88 -2.92 -3.31 0.15
N ASN A 89 -1.65 -3.65 0.27
CA ASN A 89 -0.83 -3.36 1.44
C ASN A 89 -0.33 -1.92 1.37
N ASN A 90 -1.03 -1.02 2.04
CA ASN A 90 -0.70 0.41 2.05
C ASN A 90 -0.35 0.92 3.45
N ALA A 91 -0.85 0.32 4.52
CA ALA A 91 -0.53 0.75 5.88
C ALA A 91 0.97 0.82 6.13
N GLY A 92 1.42 1.89 6.76
CA GLY A 92 2.83 2.13 7.05
C GLY A 92 3.07 3.47 7.73
N ILE A 93 4.27 3.64 8.26
CA ILE A 93 4.72 4.86 8.95
C ILE A 93 6.10 5.29 8.44
N ALA A 94 6.37 6.58 8.46
CA ALA A 94 7.70 7.10 8.08
C ALA A 94 8.76 6.86 9.18
N GLY A 95 8.35 6.77 10.43
CA GLY A 95 9.25 6.82 11.58
C GLY A 95 9.90 8.20 11.79
N PRO A 96 10.67 8.36 12.87
CA PRO A 96 11.39 9.60 13.15
C PRO A 96 12.61 9.78 12.24
N SER A 97 13.14 11.00 12.20
CA SER A 97 14.29 11.39 11.36
C SER A 97 15.57 11.47 12.21
N PHE A 98 16.45 10.46 12.07
CA PHE A 98 17.74 10.38 12.76
C PHE A 98 18.84 9.87 11.85
N LYS A 99 20.08 10.23 12.12
CA LYS A 99 21.24 9.56 11.53
C LYS A 99 21.22 8.07 11.89
N THR A 100 21.68 7.21 10.99
CA THR A 100 21.60 5.75 11.20
C THR A 100 22.23 5.30 12.51
N TRP A 101 23.36 5.88 12.89
CA TRP A 101 24.09 5.55 14.14
C TRP A 101 23.47 6.16 15.41
N GLU A 102 22.49 7.04 15.26
CA GLU A 102 21.73 7.70 16.34
C GLU A 102 20.28 7.23 16.37
N TYR A 103 19.89 6.37 15.42
CA TYR A 103 18.49 5.95 15.26
C TYR A 103 18.08 5.08 16.47
N PRO A 104 17.01 5.44 17.21
CA PRO A 104 16.57 4.65 18.37
C PRO A 104 16.13 3.25 17.95
N ASN A 105 16.64 2.22 18.65
CA ASN A 105 16.33 0.82 18.31
C ASN A 105 14.83 0.53 18.31
N GLN A 106 14.09 1.06 19.30
CA GLN A 106 12.66 0.85 19.40
C GLN A 106 11.89 1.44 18.21
N ASP A 107 12.30 2.62 17.72
CA ASP A 107 11.68 3.22 16.54
C ASP A 107 12.05 2.45 15.26
N TRP A 108 13.28 1.96 15.17
CA TRP A 108 13.69 1.07 14.10
C TRP A 108 12.81 -0.18 14.06
N GLU A 109 12.68 -0.88 15.18
CA GLU A 109 11.85 -2.09 15.27
C GLU A 109 10.39 -1.79 14.93
N ASN A 110 9.85 -0.68 15.40
CA ASN A 110 8.47 -0.27 15.12
C ASN A 110 8.22 -0.05 13.62
N VAL A 111 9.12 0.66 12.93
CA VAL A 111 9.02 0.88 11.48
C VAL A 111 9.12 -0.45 10.72
N ILE A 112 10.09 -1.30 11.05
CA ILE A 112 10.25 -2.62 10.41
C ILE A 112 9.00 -3.48 10.65
N ASN A 113 8.48 -3.49 11.87
CA ASN A 113 7.31 -4.30 12.22
C ASN A 113 6.06 -3.86 11.46
N ILE A 114 5.81 -2.57 11.34
CA ILE A 114 4.61 -2.08 10.63
C ILE A 114 4.80 -2.22 9.12
N ASP A 115 5.86 -1.67 8.57
CA ASP A 115 5.99 -1.49 7.12
C ASP A 115 6.38 -2.78 6.38
N LEU A 116 7.19 -3.64 7.01
CA LEU A 116 7.66 -4.88 6.39
C LEU A 116 6.94 -6.11 6.94
N ASN A 117 6.99 -6.33 8.27
CA ASN A 117 6.39 -7.52 8.86
C ASN A 117 4.86 -7.49 8.74
N GLY A 118 4.23 -6.31 8.87
CA GLY A 118 2.79 -6.15 8.64
C GLY A 118 2.39 -6.49 7.20
N THR A 119 3.14 -6.02 6.21
CA THR A 119 2.94 -6.38 4.80
C THR A 119 3.09 -7.89 4.58
N PHE A 120 4.12 -8.51 5.16
CA PHE A 120 4.33 -9.95 5.12
C PHE A 120 3.16 -10.72 5.76
N ASN A 121 2.69 -10.29 6.93
CA ASN A 121 1.56 -10.92 7.63
C ASN A 121 0.29 -10.93 6.77
N CYS A 122 -0.02 -9.81 6.13
CA CYS A 122 -1.16 -9.70 5.24
C CYS A 122 -1.04 -10.63 4.03
N CYS A 123 0.11 -10.62 3.35
CA CYS A 123 0.37 -11.53 2.23
C CYS A 123 0.25 -13.00 2.67
N LYS A 124 0.88 -13.38 3.78
CA LYS A 124 0.84 -14.73 4.32
C LYS A 124 -0.58 -15.20 4.65
N ALA A 125 -1.44 -14.30 5.12
CA ALA A 125 -2.81 -14.63 5.50
C ALA A 125 -3.73 -14.76 4.29
N VAL A 126 -3.59 -13.93 3.24
CA VAL A 126 -4.53 -13.90 2.11
C VAL A 126 -4.18 -14.88 1.00
N VAL A 127 -2.89 -15.10 0.72
CA VAL A 127 -2.40 -15.91 -0.41
C VAL A 127 -3.01 -17.33 -0.46
N PRO A 128 -3.13 -18.08 0.64
CA PRO A 128 -3.75 -19.43 0.59
C PRO A 128 -5.18 -19.42 0.01
N TYR A 129 -5.95 -18.38 0.27
CA TYR A 129 -7.31 -18.24 -0.27
C TYR A 129 -7.31 -17.85 -1.75
N MET A 130 -6.39 -16.98 -2.16
CA MET A 130 -6.22 -16.63 -3.56
C MET A 130 -5.77 -17.85 -4.40
N ILE A 131 -4.86 -18.68 -3.86
CA ILE A 131 -4.44 -19.95 -4.50
C ILE A 131 -5.65 -20.88 -4.67
N LYS A 132 -6.46 -21.07 -3.60
CA LYS A 132 -7.65 -21.92 -3.66
C LYS A 132 -8.64 -21.46 -4.73
N ASN A 133 -8.79 -20.16 -4.91
CA ASN A 133 -9.69 -19.58 -5.90
C ASN A 133 -9.04 -19.41 -7.29
N ASN A 134 -7.74 -19.68 -7.40
CA ASN A 134 -6.91 -19.42 -8.59
C ASN A 134 -7.09 -18.00 -9.14
N TYR A 135 -7.19 -17.02 -8.24
CA TYR A 135 -7.32 -15.60 -8.59
C TYR A 135 -6.84 -14.71 -7.46
N GLY A 136 -6.07 -13.67 -7.82
CA GLY A 136 -5.67 -12.63 -6.86
C GLY A 136 -4.86 -11.51 -7.50
N ARG A 137 -5.03 -10.30 -6.98
CA ARG A 137 -4.26 -9.10 -7.35
C ARG A 137 -3.73 -8.45 -6.08
N ILE A 138 -2.44 -8.57 -5.85
CA ILE A 138 -1.78 -7.97 -4.67
C ILE A 138 -0.93 -6.78 -5.12
N VAL A 139 -1.14 -5.64 -4.48
CA VAL A 139 -0.28 -4.46 -4.66
C VAL A 139 0.29 -4.03 -3.32
N ASN A 140 1.61 -3.97 -3.23
CA ASN A 140 2.35 -3.49 -2.08
C ASN A 140 2.79 -2.03 -2.32
N VAL A 141 2.39 -1.11 -1.45
CA VAL A 141 2.83 0.28 -1.52
C VAL A 141 4.21 0.38 -0.84
N ALA A 142 5.24 0.34 -1.67
CA ALA A 142 6.62 0.57 -1.26
C ALA A 142 6.93 2.09 -1.23
N SER A 143 8.11 2.48 -1.63
CA SER A 143 8.54 3.89 -1.72
C SER A 143 9.77 4.00 -2.60
N ILE A 144 9.97 5.17 -3.19
CA ILE A 144 11.26 5.54 -3.79
C ILE A 144 12.42 5.40 -2.78
N ALA A 145 12.16 5.60 -1.49
CA ALA A 145 13.15 5.41 -0.43
C ALA A 145 13.66 3.96 -0.35
N GLY A 146 12.85 2.98 -0.74
CA GLY A 146 13.26 1.58 -0.83
C GLY A 146 14.19 1.28 -2.01
N LYS A 147 14.22 2.14 -3.04
CA LYS A 147 15.13 2.01 -4.18
C LYS A 147 16.47 2.74 -3.93
N GLU A 148 16.41 3.97 -3.41
CA GLU A 148 17.57 4.86 -3.32
C GLU A 148 18.17 4.98 -1.92
N GLY A 149 17.38 4.68 -0.87
CA GLY A 149 17.72 5.07 0.50
C GLY A 149 17.55 6.58 0.72
N ASN A 150 16.92 6.95 1.82
CA ASN A 150 16.83 8.35 2.22
C ASN A 150 17.69 8.62 3.45
N PRO A 151 18.56 9.64 3.43
CA PRO A 151 19.27 10.09 4.62
C PRO A 151 18.30 10.36 5.78
N ASN A 152 18.68 9.99 6.99
CA ASN A 152 17.91 10.13 8.23
C ASN A 152 16.61 9.30 8.31
N ALA A 153 16.37 8.42 7.36
CA ALA A 153 15.19 7.53 7.31
C ALA A 153 15.59 6.08 7.00
N SER A 154 16.66 5.59 7.65
CA SER A 154 17.25 4.28 7.36
C SER A 154 16.29 3.12 7.63
N ALA A 155 15.50 3.17 8.72
CA ALA A 155 14.51 2.13 9.05
C ALA A 155 13.42 2.05 7.96
N TYR A 156 12.86 3.19 7.57
CA TYR A 156 11.85 3.27 6.50
C TYR A 156 12.40 2.78 5.16
N SER A 157 13.62 3.22 4.80
CA SER A 157 14.26 2.80 3.56
C SER A 157 14.50 1.29 3.53
N ALA A 158 14.99 0.72 4.63
CA ALA A 158 15.21 -0.72 4.76
C ALA A 158 13.89 -1.51 4.68
N ALA A 159 12.84 -1.06 5.39
CA ALA A 159 11.53 -1.70 5.34
C ALA A 159 10.95 -1.68 3.91
N LYS A 160 10.98 -0.53 3.24
CA LYS A 160 10.43 -0.40 1.88
C LYS A 160 11.27 -1.14 0.82
N ALA A 161 12.58 -1.27 1.01
CA ALA A 161 13.43 -2.16 0.21
C ALA A 161 13.06 -3.63 0.43
N GLY A 162 12.81 -4.02 1.68
CA GLY A 162 12.31 -5.35 2.03
C GLY A 162 10.97 -5.67 1.37
N VAL A 163 10.04 -4.72 1.33
CA VAL A 163 8.74 -4.86 0.62
C VAL A 163 8.94 -5.09 -0.89
N ILE A 164 9.89 -4.37 -1.51
CA ILE A 164 10.23 -4.60 -2.92
C ILE A 164 10.75 -6.03 -3.13
N ALA A 165 11.65 -6.50 -2.27
CA ALA A 165 12.20 -7.86 -2.36
C ALA A 165 11.12 -8.92 -2.11
N LEU A 166 10.28 -8.75 -1.09
CA LEU A 166 9.13 -9.63 -0.80
C LEU A 166 8.19 -9.74 -1.99
N THR A 167 7.87 -8.61 -2.64
CA THR A 167 7.03 -8.58 -3.85
C THR A 167 7.60 -9.44 -4.98
N LYS A 168 8.92 -9.32 -5.21
CA LYS A 168 9.61 -10.10 -6.26
C LYS A 168 9.62 -11.60 -5.97
N SER A 169 9.84 -11.99 -4.71
CA SER A 169 9.82 -13.39 -4.29
C SER A 169 8.42 -13.97 -4.46
N LEU A 170 7.43 -13.32 -3.87
CA LEU A 170 6.04 -13.80 -3.88
C LEU A 170 5.44 -13.83 -5.29
N GLY A 171 5.77 -12.84 -6.15
CA GLY A 171 5.33 -12.83 -7.54
C GLY A 171 5.86 -14.01 -8.34
N LYS A 172 7.08 -14.48 -8.07
CA LYS A 172 7.66 -15.67 -8.70
C LYS A 172 7.05 -16.96 -8.15
N GLU A 173 6.84 -17.03 -6.84
CA GLU A 173 6.25 -18.19 -6.18
C GLU A 173 4.80 -18.46 -6.62
N LEU A 174 4.09 -17.43 -7.06
CA LEU A 174 2.69 -17.51 -7.50
C LEU A 174 2.51 -17.49 -9.03
N ALA A 175 3.59 -17.59 -9.80
CA ALA A 175 3.55 -17.47 -11.25
C ALA A 175 2.69 -18.55 -11.96
N ASP A 176 2.50 -19.71 -11.34
CA ASP A 176 1.67 -20.81 -11.88
C ASP A 176 0.16 -20.61 -11.66
N TYR A 177 -0.22 -19.55 -10.91
CA TYR A 177 -1.60 -19.21 -10.61
C TYR A 177 -2.01 -17.92 -11.31
N ASN A 178 -3.32 -17.70 -11.50
CA ASN A 178 -3.84 -16.40 -11.93
C ASN A 178 -3.76 -15.37 -10.80
N ILE A 179 -2.56 -15.21 -10.23
CA ILE A 179 -2.29 -14.29 -9.13
C ILE A 179 -1.12 -13.39 -9.53
N SER A 180 -1.30 -12.08 -9.44
CA SER A 180 -0.21 -11.13 -9.61
C SER A 180 0.14 -10.44 -8.31
N VAL A 181 1.44 -10.28 -8.06
CA VAL A 181 1.96 -9.54 -6.90
C VAL A 181 2.93 -8.50 -7.40
N ASN A 182 2.55 -7.24 -7.28
CA ASN A 182 3.37 -6.12 -7.75
C ASN A 182 3.54 -5.07 -6.66
N CYS A 183 4.50 -4.18 -6.79
CA CYS A 183 4.61 -3.03 -5.92
C CYS A 183 4.71 -1.71 -6.70
N VAL A 184 4.37 -0.62 -6.01
CA VAL A 184 4.50 0.73 -6.52
C VAL A 184 5.45 1.53 -5.63
N THR A 185 6.31 2.36 -6.24
CA THR A 185 7.33 3.17 -5.55
C THR A 185 7.07 4.66 -5.74
N PRO A 186 6.15 5.24 -4.94
CA PRO A 186 5.86 6.67 -5.03
C PRO A 186 6.98 7.54 -4.50
N ALA A 187 7.13 8.72 -5.11
CA ALA A 187 7.76 9.87 -4.48
C ALA A 187 6.85 10.45 -3.37
N ALA A 188 7.33 11.51 -2.71
CA ALA A 188 6.53 12.21 -1.72
C ALA A 188 5.25 12.78 -2.35
N ALA A 189 4.12 12.62 -1.64
CA ALA A 189 2.85 13.25 -1.94
C ALA A 189 2.55 14.36 -0.94
N LYS A 190 1.91 15.42 -1.39
CA LYS A 190 1.44 16.47 -0.48
C LYS A 190 0.25 15.93 0.33
N THR A 191 0.52 15.56 1.58
CA THR A 191 -0.48 15.09 2.53
C THR A 191 -0.54 16.05 3.73
N LYS A 192 -1.44 15.87 4.68
CA LYS A 192 -1.55 16.70 5.89
C LYS A 192 -0.23 16.87 6.68
N ILE A 193 0.72 15.94 6.53
CA ILE A 193 2.05 16.02 7.15
C ILE A 193 2.85 17.24 6.65
N PHE A 194 2.60 17.72 5.43
CA PHE A 194 3.30 18.87 4.85
C PHE A 194 3.05 20.19 5.59
N ASP A 195 1.93 20.30 6.29
CA ASP A 195 1.61 21.52 7.08
C ASP A 195 2.55 21.68 8.30
N GLN A 196 3.33 20.62 8.61
CA GLN A 196 4.28 20.57 9.72
C GLN A 196 5.75 20.59 9.27
N ILE A 197 6.01 20.67 7.97
CA ILE A 197 7.36 20.60 7.39
C ILE A 197 7.80 21.99 6.94
N SER A 198 9.06 22.35 7.22
CA SER A 198 9.62 23.63 6.80
C SER A 198 9.68 23.77 5.26
N GLU A 199 9.54 25.01 4.77
CA GLU A 199 9.63 25.31 3.36
C GLU A 199 10.98 24.89 2.75
N GLU A 200 12.06 25.02 3.50
CA GLU A 200 13.39 24.54 3.10
C GLU A 200 13.40 23.03 2.85
N HIS A 201 12.77 22.25 3.74
CA HIS A 201 12.68 20.80 3.57
C HIS A 201 11.78 20.42 2.40
N ILE A 202 10.67 21.13 2.18
CA ILE A 202 9.81 20.97 1.00
C ILE A 202 10.61 21.20 -0.28
N ASN A 203 11.37 22.30 -0.35
CA ASN A 203 12.21 22.63 -1.50
C ASN A 203 13.32 21.60 -1.73
N TYR A 204 13.93 21.07 -0.66
CA TYR A 204 14.88 19.97 -0.75
C TYR A 204 14.24 18.71 -1.36
N MET A 205 13.06 18.31 -0.90
CA MET A 205 12.37 17.16 -1.48
C MET A 205 12.02 17.36 -2.95
N LEU A 206 11.53 18.55 -3.31
CA LEU A 206 11.20 18.92 -4.70
C LEU A 206 12.43 18.92 -5.61
N SER A 207 13.61 19.35 -5.10
CA SER A 207 14.85 19.34 -5.88
C SER A 207 15.28 17.95 -6.36
N LYS A 208 14.82 16.89 -5.66
CA LYS A 208 15.09 15.50 -6.03
C LYS A 208 14.15 14.95 -7.10
N ILE A 209 13.04 15.63 -7.39
CA ILE A 209 12.02 15.17 -8.33
C ILE A 209 12.15 15.94 -9.64
N PRO A 210 12.58 15.32 -10.76
CA PRO A 210 12.72 16.02 -12.05
C PRO A 210 11.45 16.73 -12.53
N ARG A 211 10.26 16.18 -12.24
CA ARG A 211 8.99 16.84 -12.56
C ARG A 211 8.65 18.05 -11.69
N LYS A 212 9.50 18.39 -10.69
CA LYS A 212 9.42 19.60 -9.84
C LYS A 212 8.06 19.78 -9.14
N ARG A 213 7.37 18.71 -8.90
CA ARG A 213 6.13 18.69 -8.11
C ARG A 213 5.99 17.35 -7.37
N PHE A 214 5.20 17.35 -6.32
CA PHE A 214 4.81 16.13 -5.64
C PHE A 214 3.85 15.29 -6.47
N VAL A 215 3.84 13.98 -6.22
CA VAL A 215 2.83 13.10 -6.79
C VAL A 215 1.46 13.42 -6.17
N LYS A 216 0.42 13.42 -6.97
CA LYS A 216 -0.95 13.51 -6.47
C LYS A 216 -1.42 12.12 -6.03
N VAL A 217 -2.21 12.06 -4.98
CA VAL A 217 -2.72 10.78 -4.47
C VAL A 217 -3.58 10.06 -5.51
N GLU A 218 -4.28 10.82 -6.36
CA GLU A 218 -5.10 10.30 -7.46
C GLU A 218 -4.26 9.69 -8.60
N GLU A 219 -3.04 10.18 -8.82
CA GLU A 219 -2.14 9.61 -9.82
C GLU A 219 -1.67 8.22 -9.39
N LEU A 220 -1.33 8.06 -8.11
CA LEU A 220 -1.02 6.75 -7.53
C LEU A 220 -2.25 5.82 -7.58
N ALA A 221 -3.39 6.31 -7.15
CA ALA A 221 -4.63 5.53 -7.14
C ALA A 221 -5.01 5.01 -8.53
N SER A 222 -4.83 5.83 -9.57
CA SER A 222 -5.08 5.42 -10.96
C SER A 222 -4.12 4.32 -11.43
N MET A 223 -2.84 4.41 -11.06
CA MET A 223 -1.86 3.36 -11.35
C MET A 223 -2.23 2.06 -10.64
N VAL A 224 -2.56 2.11 -9.36
CA VAL A 224 -2.96 0.93 -8.59
C VAL A 224 -4.23 0.30 -9.17
N ALA A 225 -5.23 1.09 -9.56
CA ALA A 225 -6.45 0.59 -10.18
C ALA A 225 -6.16 -0.21 -11.46
N TRP A 226 -5.25 0.28 -12.32
CA TRP A 226 -4.81 -0.48 -13.49
C TRP A 226 -4.04 -1.73 -13.09
N MET A 227 -3.13 -1.66 -12.11
CA MET A 227 -2.33 -2.80 -11.64
C MET A 227 -3.18 -3.98 -11.16
N VAL A 228 -4.37 -3.73 -10.62
CA VAL A 228 -5.28 -4.75 -10.09
C VAL A 228 -6.38 -5.15 -11.07
N SER A 229 -6.45 -4.55 -12.25
CA SER A 229 -7.43 -4.86 -13.29
C SER A 229 -6.98 -6.04 -14.17
N GLU A 230 -7.91 -6.59 -14.93
CA GLU A 230 -7.63 -7.64 -15.92
C GLU A 230 -6.75 -7.14 -17.08
N GLU A 231 -6.67 -5.82 -17.31
CA GLU A 231 -5.78 -5.24 -18.32
C GLU A 231 -4.29 -5.46 -17.99
N ASN A 232 -3.97 -5.71 -16.72
CA ASN A 232 -2.64 -6.06 -16.23
C ASN A 232 -2.55 -7.53 -15.82
N SER A 233 -2.76 -8.43 -16.76
CA SER A 233 -2.76 -9.89 -16.51
C SER A 233 -1.37 -10.55 -16.61
N PHE A 234 -0.37 -9.85 -17.17
CA PHE A 234 0.93 -10.46 -17.48
C PHE A 234 2.07 -10.05 -16.53
N THR A 235 1.91 -8.96 -15.77
CA THR A 235 2.98 -8.49 -14.87
C THR A 235 2.84 -9.07 -13.48
N THR A 236 3.92 -9.68 -12.98
CA THR A 236 4.07 -10.08 -11.57
C THR A 236 5.51 -9.88 -11.12
N GLY A 237 5.73 -9.62 -9.83
CA GLY A 237 7.04 -9.29 -9.28
C GLY A 237 7.59 -7.94 -9.76
N ALA A 238 6.79 -7.13 -10.41
CA ALA A 238 7.20 -5.85 -10.98
C ALA A 238 7.20 -4.71 -9.94
N VAL A 239 8.08 -3.72 -10.20
CA VAL A 239 8.22 -2.50 -9.40
C VAL A 239 7.82 -1.32 -10.28
N PHE A 240 6.61 -0.83 -10.09
CA PHE A 240 6.08 0.30 -10.85
C PHE A 240 6.50 1.62 -10.20
N ASP A 241 7.31 2.38 -10.94
CA ASP A 241 7.81 3.67 -10.45
C ASP A 241 6.80 4.80 -10.70
N ILE A 242 6.56 5.59 -9.67
CA ILE A 242 5.80 6.84 -9.75
C ILE A 242 6.53 7.96 -8.99
N SER A 243 7.84 8.06 -9.24
CA SER A 243 8.74 9.00 -8.57
C SER A 243 8.92 10.34 -9.31
N GLY A 244 8.25 10.53 -10.45
CA GLY A 244 8.42 11.74 -11.26
C GLY A 244 9.78 11.84 -11.93
N GLY A 245 10.42 10.71 -12.23
CA GLY A 245 11.73 10.60 -12.86
C GLY A 245 12.89 10.60 -11.86
N ARG A 246 12.62 10.51 -10.55
CA ARG A 246 13.66 10.47 -9.52
C ARG A 246 14.46 9.16 -9.58
N ALA A 247 13.78 8.03 -9.76
CA ALA A 247 14.43 6.76 -10.06
C ALA A 247 14.11 6.31 -11.50
N THR A 248 15.05 5.61 -12.12
CA THR A 248 14.96 5.16 -13.52
C THR A 248 15.20 3.67 -13.72
N TYR A 249 15.20 2.88 -12.63
CA TYR A 249 15.41 1.44 -12.65
C TYR A 249 14.38 0.69 -11.78
#